data_e855fa784f5d3d0981792d54e235f9db
#
_entry.id   e855fa784f5d3d0981792d54e235f9db
#
_cell.length_a   1.000
_cell.length_b   1.000
_cell.length_c   1.000
_cell.angle_alpha   90.00
_cell.angle_beta   90.00
_cell.angle_gamma   90.00
#
_symmetry.space_group_name_H-M   'P 1'
#
loop_
_entity.id
_entity.type
_entity.pdbx_description
1 polymer ?
#
loop_
_entity_poly.entity_id
_entity_poly.type
_entity_poly.pdbx_seq_one_letter_code
_entity_poly.pdbx_strand_id
1 'polypeptide(L)'
;REGMSYIPDIICTTLDGKQMYIEYECGNHTQTNFNGKCNKMLNFTNTLNFIVPNRKGEEIINSQVRKWIDNKGIEALNYVKIRVTSAAIIKDVNLLEDSSWHFVYNLSKREIPEVN
;
A
#
# COMPACT_ATOMS: atom_id res chain seq x y z
N ARG A 1 0.59 -23.02 2.28
CA ARG A 1 -0.34 -23.10 3.21
C ARG A 1 -1.76 -22.95 2.75
N GLU A 2 -2.59 -23.82 3.15
CA GLU A 2 -3.93 -23.81 2.64
C GLU A 2 -4.68 -22.64 3.16
N GLY A 3 -5.52 -22.05 2.32
CA GLY A 3 -6.31 -20.92 2.68
C GLY A 3 -5.54 -19.63 2.81
N MET A 4 -4.25 -19.65 2.54
CA MET A 4 -3.43 -18.47 2.65
C MET A 4 -3.06 -17.88 1.31
N SER A 5 -3.97 -17.99 0.36
CA SER A 5 -3.74 -17.38 -0.93
C SER A 5 -4.15 -15.92 -0.91
N TYR A 6 -3.48 -15.14 -1.73
CA TYR A 6 -3.80 -13.74 -1.91
C TYR A 6 -3.81 -13.46 -3.40
N ILE A 7 -4.93 -12.92 -3.87
CA ILE A 7 -5.08 -12.58 -5.28
C ILE A 7 -5.28 -11.07 -5.34
N PRO A 8 -4.28 -10.32 -5.80
CA PRO A 8 -4.45 -8.88 -5.93
C PRO A 8 -5.39 -8.54 -7.09
N ASP A 9 -5.97 -7.36 -7.04
CA ASP A 9 -6.84 -6.91 -8.12
C ASP A 9 -6.06 -6.74 -9.41
N ILE A 10 -4.84 -6.22 -9.31
CA ILE A 10 -3.99 -5.96 -10.46
C ILE A 10 -2.58 -6.45 -10.16
N ILE A 11 -1.99 -7.13 -11.11
CA ILE A 11 -0.59 -7.53 -11.04
C ILE A 11 0.13 -6.88 -12.20
N CYS A 12 1.17 -6.11 -11.89
CA CYS A 12 2.05 -5.55 -12.90
C CYS A 12 3.36 -6.31 -12.87
N THR A 13 3.80 -6.80 -14.01
CA THR A 13 5.05 -7.54 -14.10
C THR A 13 6.02 -6.75 -14.95
N THR A 14 7.23 -6.55 -14.43
CA THR A 14 8.28 -5.86 -15.16
C THR A 14 8.94 -6.82 -16.14
N LEU A 15 9.74 -6.25 -17.04
CA LEU A 15 10.44 -7.07 -18.02
C LEU A 15 11.45 -8.02 -17.38
N ASP A 16 11.97 -7.66 -16.20
CA ASP A 16 12.90 -8.51 -15.49
C ASP A 16 12.19 -9.47 -14.52
N GLY A 17 10.86 -9.57 -14.61
CA GLY A 17 10.10 -10.57 -13.88
C GLY A 17 9.64 -10.16 -12.50
N LYS A 18 9.91 -8.94 -12.08
CA LYS A 18 9.42 -8.47 -10.78
C LYS A 18 7.93 -8.19 -10.85
N GLN A 19 7.23 -8.47 -9.78
CA GLN A 19 5.80 -8.24 -9.73
C GLN A 19 5.46 -7.15 -8.73
N MET A 20 4.46 -6.35 -9.10
CA MET A 20 3.91 -5.33 -8.23
C MET A 20 2.42 -5.59 -8.10
N TYR A 21 1.94 -5.66 -6.87
CA TYR A 21 0.54 -5.93 -6.59
C TYR A 21 -0.18 -4.63 -6.27
N ILE A 22 -1.37 -4.44 -6.86
CA ILE A 22 -2.17 -3.25 -6.67
C ILE A 22 -3.56 -3.65 -6.27
N GLU A 23 -4.10 -2.95 -5.26
CA GLU A 23 -5.48 -3.11 -4.84
C GLU A 23 -6.29 -1.89 -5.26
N TYR A 24 -7.45 -2.12 -5.83
CA TYR A 24 -8.37 -1.04 -6.19
C TYR A 24 -9.39 -0.92 -5.06
N GLU A 25 -9.41 0.23 -4.39
CA GLU A 25 -10.24 0.40 -3.20
C GLU A 25 -11.25 1.51 -3.40
N CYS A 26 -12.51 1.20 -3.12
CA CYS A 26 -13.59 2.19 -3.24
C CYS A 26 -13.90 2.87 -1.91
N GLY A 27 -13.21 2.49 -0.83
CA GLY A 27 -13.44 3.11 0.47
C GLY A 27 -14.62 2.52 1.21
N ASN A 28 -15.02 1.29 0.88
CA ASN A 28 -16.18 0.64 1.48
C ASN A 28 -15.86 -0.24 2.68
N HIS A 29 -14.58 -0.46 2.96
CA HIS A 29 -14.20 -1.35 4.04
C HIS A 29 -14.26 -0.65 5.38
N THR A 30 -14.72 -1.38 6.41
CA THR A 30 -14.53 -0.91 7.79
C THR A 30 -13.04 -0.90 8.10
N GLN A 31 -12.67 -0.18 9.16
CA GLN A 31 -11.27 -0.15 9.56
C GLN A 31 -10.77 -1.56 9.89
N THR A 32 -11.59 -2.37 10.57
CA THR A 32 -11.20 -3.73 10.91
C THR A 32 -10.94 -4.56 9.65
N ASN A 33 -11.81 -4.45 8.65
CA ASN A 33 -11.64 -5.20 7.42
C ASN A 33 -10.43 -4.70 6.64
N PHE A 34 -10.22 -3.39 6.63
CA PHE A 34 -9.04 -2.83 5.95
C PHE A 34 -7.76 -3.32 6.61
N ASN A 35 -7.73 -3.31 7.95
CA ASN A 35 -6.56 -3.79 8.68
C ASN A 35 -6.26 -5.24 8.35
N GLY A 36 -7.31 -6.07 8.30
CA GLY A 36 -7.14 -7.48 7.95
C GLY A 36 -6.59 -7.67 6.56
N LYS A 37 -7.05 -6.84 5.63
CA LYS A 37 -6.56 -6.91 4.26
C LYS A 37 -5.08 -6.55 4.18
N CYS A 38 -4.69 -5.48 4.85
CA CYS A 38 -3.28 -5.08 4.88
C CYS A 38 -2.41 -6.14 5.52
N ASN A 39 -2.87 -6.73 6.62
CA ASN A 39 -2.12 -7.79 7.28
C ASN A 39 -1.92 -8.99 6.34
N LYS A 40 -2.95 -9.31 5.57
CA LYS A 40 -2.85 -10.41 4.62
C LYS A 40 -1.86 -10.08 3.50
N MET A 41 -1.91 -8.85 3.00
CA MET A 41 -0.99 -8.43 1.95
C MET A 41 0.46 -8.55 2.39
N LEU A 42 0.75 -8.24 3.64
CA LEU A 42 2.12 -8.29 4.14
C LEU A 42 2.73 -9.68 4.09
N ASN A 43 1.91 -10.72 4.00
CA ASN A 43 2.44 -12.07 3.85
C ASN A 43 3.04 -12.30 2.47
N PHE A 44 2.76 -11.42 1.52
CA PHE A 44 3.17 -11.63 0.13
C PHE A 44 3.99 -10.49 -0.44
N THR A 45 3.96 -9.31 0.17
CA THR A 45 4.67 -8.16 -0.38
C THR A 45 4.99 -7.18 0.74
N ASN A 46 6.06 -6.42 0.54
CA ASN A 46 6.41 -5.32 1.44
C ASN A 46 5.95 -3.97 0.91
N THR A 47 5.35 -3.94 -0.27
CA THR A 47 4.85 -2.70 -0.85
C THR A 47 3.35 -2.86 -1.08
N LEU A 48 2.57 -2.09 -0.34
CA LEU A 48 1.12 -2.10 -0.44
C LEU A 48 0.70 -0.91 -1.29
N ASN A 49 0.08 -1.20 -2.43
CA ASN A 49 -0.30 -0.17 -3.39
C ASN A 49 -1.81 -0.13 -3.53
N PHE A 50 -2.37 1.06 -3.36
CA PHE A 50 -3.82 1.25 -3.44
C PHE A 50 -4.16 2.30 -4.48
N ILE A 51 -5.03 1.96 -5.41
CA ILE A 51 -5.62 2.90 -6.35
C ILE A 51 -7.07 3.07 -5.97
N VAL A 52 -7.51 4.31 -5.87
CA VAL A 52 -8.88 4.64 -5.50
C VAL A 52 -9.52 5.44 -6.64
N PRO A 53 -10.87 5.53 -6.68
CA PRO A 53 -11.52 6.20 -7.81
C PRO A 53 -11.28 7.70 -7.87
N ASN A 54 -11.21 8.38 -6.73
CA ASN A 54 -11.18 9.83 -6.73
C ASN A 54 -10.57 10.34 -5.44
N ARG A 55 -10.54 11.67 -5.30
CA ARG A 55 -9.92 12.31 -4.15
C ARG A 55 -10.56 11.90 -2.84
N LYS A 56 -11.88 11.77 -2.81
CA LYS A 56 -12.56 11.35 -1.59
C LYS A 56 -12.10 9.97 -1.16
N GLY A 57 -11.92 9.08 -2.13
CA GLY A 57 -11.37 7.75 -1.85
C GLY A 57 -9.97 7.84 -1.27
N GLU A 58 -9.15 8.77 -1.78
CA GLU A 58 -7.83 8.95 -1.21
C GLU A 58 -7.90 9.34 0.26
N GLU A 59 -8.80 10.27 0.60
CA GLU A 59 -8.93 10.71 1.98
C GLU A 59 -9.32 9.56 2.90
N ILE A 60 -10.26 8.74 2.45
CA ILE A 60 -10.72 7.60 3.22
C ILE A 60 -9.58 6.60 3.42
N ILE A 61 -8.93 6.22 2.34
CA ILE A 61 -7.89 5.20 2.41
C ILE A 61 -6.68 5.70 3.18
N ASN A 62 -6.30 6.96 2.99
CA ASN A 62 -5.18 7.51 3.75
C ASN A 62 -5.46 7.52 5.23
N SER A 63 -6.70 7.84 5.63
CA SER A 63 -7.07 7.77 7.02
C SER A 63 -6.95 6.34 7.54
N GLN A 64 -7.42 5.37 6.77
CA GLN A 64 -7.36 3.97 7.17
C GLN A 64 -5.93 3.46 7.23
N VAL A 65 -5.09 3.89 6.29
CA VAL A 65 -3.68 3.54 6.30
C VAL A 65 -3.00 4.04 7.58
N ARG A 66 -3.25 5.31 7.92
CA ARG A 66 -2.62 5.87 9.13
C ARG A 66 -3.07 5.14 10.38
N LYS A 67 -4.36 4.79 10.45
CA LYS A 67 -4.87 4.04 11.60
C LYS A 67 -4.27 2.65 11.67
N TRP A 68 -4.09 2.01 10.52
CA TRP A 68 -3.47 0.70 10.49
C TRP A 68 -2.01 0.77 10.94
N ILE A 69 -1.28 1.79 10.48
CA ILE A 69 0.11 1.98 10.91
C ILE A 69 0.17 2.18 12.42
N ASP A 70 -0.71 3.02 12.96
CA ASP A 70 -0.72 3.27 14.40
C ASP A 70 -1.05 2.01 15.18
N ASN A 71 -1.99 1.23 14.68
CA ASN A 71 -2.41 -0.01 15.34
C ASN A 71 -1.31 -1.06 15.30
N LYS A 72 -0.65 -1.19 14.16
CA LYS A 72 0.36 -2.21 13.96
C LYS A 72 1.66 -1.86 14.68
N GLY A 73 2.00 -0.59 14.70
CA GLY A 73 3.26 -0.13 15.26
C GLY A 73 4.33 -0.02 14.21
N ILE A 74 5.07 1.08 14.28
CA ILE A 74 6.09 1.37 13.28
C ILE A 74 7.15 0.28 13.20
N GLU A 75 7.49 -0.30 14.35
CA GLU A 75 8.56 -1.29 14.36
C GLU A 75 8.16 -2.59 13.66
N ALA A 76 6.88 -2.93 13.75
CA ALA A 76 6.39 -4.12 13.05
C ALA A 76 6.32 -3.90 11.55
N LEU A 77 6.37 -2.65 11.11
CA LEU A 77 6.25 -2.29 9.69
C LEU A 77 7.59 -1.87 9.10
N ASN A 78 8.67 -2.26 9.72
CA ASN A 78 9.99 -1.97 9.18
C ASN A 78 10.09 -2.54 7.77
N TYR A 79 10.61 -1.75 6.85
CA TYR A 79 10.77 -2.12 5.43
C TYR A 79 9.46 -2.19 4.65
N VAL A 80 8.39 -1.62 5.17
CA VAL A 80 7.12 -1.58 4.45
C VAL A 80 6.96 -0.23 3.78
N LYS A 81 6.47 -0.25 2.55
CA LYS A 81 6.12 0.95 1.80
C LYS A 81 4.65 0.86 1.45
N ILE A 82 3.93 1.98 1.59
CA ILE A 82 2.53 2.05 1.23
C ILE A 82 2.36 3.21 0.26
N ARG A 83 1.68 2.97 -0.85
CA ARG A 83 1.47 3.99 -1.85
C ARG A 83 0.00 4.07 -2.20
N VAL A 84 -0.50 5.29 -2.33
CA VAL A 84 -1.91 5.55 -2.63
C VAL A 84 -1.99 6.60 -3.71
N THR A 85 -2.85 6.36 -4.69
CA THR A 85 -3.16 7.38 -5.68
C THR A 85 -4.59 7.18 -6.16
N SER A 86 -5.09 8.16 -6.90
CA SER A 86 -6.45 8.11 -7.42
C SER A 86 -6.41 7.89 -8.92
N ALA A 87 -7.33 7.06 -9.40
CA ALA A 87 -7.43 6.77 -10.83
C ALA A 87 -7.68 8.05 -11.62
N ALA A 88 -8.32 9.04 -11.00
CA ALA A 88 -8.66 10.27 -11.68
C ALA A 88 -7.45 11.09 -12.11
N ILE A 89 -6.30 10.90 -11.43
CA ILE A 89 -5.10 11.68 -11.75
C ILE A 89 -4.02 10.84 -12.41
N ILE A 90 -4.24 9.53 -12.56
CA ILE A 90 -3.26 8.69 -13.24
C ILE A 90 -3.38 8.90 -14.73
N LYS A 91 -2.26 9.21 -15.35
CA LYS A 91 -2.16 9.29 -16.81
C LYS A 91 -0.92 8.51 -17.19
N ASP A 92 -0.31 8.80 -18.25
CA ASP A 92 0.84 8.06 -18.80
C ASP A 92 2.01 8.03 -17.81
N VAL A 93 1.88 7.25 -16.73
CA VAL A 93 2.85 7.23 -15.64
C VAL A 93 3.42 5.84 -15.47
N ASN A 94 4.62 5.80 -14.90
CA ASN A 94 5.26 4.55 -14.55
C ASN A 94 4.94 4.24 -13.09
N LEU A 95 4.04 3.30 -12.87
CA LEU A 95 3.58 2.97 -11.51
C LEU A 95 4.67 2.31 -10.66
N LEU A 96 5.78 1.92 -11.25
CA LEU A 96 6.89 1.40 -10.47
C LEU A 96 7.59 2.49 -9.67
N GLU A 97 7.48 3.75 -10.11
CA GLU A 97 8.18 4.85 -9.47
C GLU A 97 7.30 5.52 -8.43
N ASP A 98 7.92 5.86 -7.31
CA ASP A 98 7.19 6.52 -6.21
C ASP A 98 6.57 7.83 -6.67
N SER A 99 7.22 8.54 -7.58
CA SER A 99 6.72 9.84 -8.04
C SER A 99 5.39 9.74 -8.78
N SER A 100 5.00 8.55 -9.20
CA SER A 100 3.70 8.34 -9.86
C SER A 100 2.56 8.21 -8.86
N TRP A 101 2.85 8.13 -7.59
CA TRP A 101 1.84 7.95 -6.55
C TRP A 101 1.65 9.24 -5.77
N HIS A 102 0.39 9.57 -5.51
CA HIS A 102 0.07 10.82 -4.83
C HIS A 102 0.56 10.82 -3.38
N PHE A 103 0.42 9.69 -2.70
CA PHE A 103 0.87 9.55 -1.32
C PHE A 103 1.82 8.37 -1.22
N VAL A 104 2.93 8.56 -0.54
CA VAL A 104 3.90 7.50 -0.31
C VAL A 104 4.28 7.50 1.16
N TYR A 105 4.03 6.36 1.81
CA TYR A 105 4.43 6.13 3.19
C TYR A 105 5.61 5.17 3.15
N ASN A 106 6.80 5.71 3.29
CA ASN A 106 8.01 4.90 3.14
C ASN A 106 8.61 4.61 4.50
N LEU A 107 8.09 3.57 5.15
CA LEU A 107 8.54 3.22 6.49
C LEU A 107 9.90 2.54 6.48
N SER A 108 10.29 2.01 5.32
CA SER A 108 11.58 1.36 5.19
C SER A 108 12.75 2.34 5.25
N LYS A 109 12.45 3.63 5.07
CA LYS A 109 13.48 4.66 5.12
C LYS A 109 13.45 5.47 6.40
N ARG A 110 12.68 5.00 7.39
CA ARG A 110 12.65 5.71 8.65
C ARG A 110 14.04 5.73 9.23
N GLU A 111 14.47 6.92 9.58
CA GLU A 111 15.80 7.06 10.10
C GLU A 111 15.89 6.55 11.51
N ILE A 112 16.97 5.84 11.77
CA ILE A 112 17.32 5.47 13.12
C ILE A 112 18.35 6.48 13.57
N PRO A 113 18.08 7.21 14.66
CA PRO A 113 19.04 8.22 15.12
C PRO A 113 20.39 7.58 15.35
N GLU A 114 21.43 8.25 14.89
CA GLU A 114 22.76 7.77 15.12
C GLU A 114 23.13 7.97 16.57
N VAL A 115 23.74 6.97 17.14
CA VAL A 115 24.21 7.06 18.51
C VAL A 115 25.68 7.36 18.44
N ASN A 116 26.01 8.58 18.69
CA ASN A 116 27.41 9.01 18.63
C ASN A 116 27.94 9.25 20.01
#